data_edb0413d7ccde7ed40bc20736dc4e255
#
_entry.id   edb0413d7ccde7ed40bc20736dc4e255
#
_cell.length_a   1.000
_cell.length_b   1.000
_cell.length_c   1.000
_cell.angle_alpha   90.00
_cell.angle_beta   90.00
_cell.angle_gamma   90.00
#
_symmetry.space_group_name_H-M   'P 1'
#
loop_
_entity.id
_entity.type
_entity.pdbx_description
1 polymer ?
#
loop_
_entity_poly.entity_id
_entity_poly.type
_entity_poly.pdbx_seq_one_letter_code
_entity_poly.pdbx_strand_id
1 'polypeptide(L)'
;RGRGQQLTSTIDPLLFVKKAVPITEVRYESARMINDLPIDEKIKANLISKGYIKPTEIQDKTLESILSGADLMGIAQTGTGKTGAYLIPVIHKLISTNPAFQILVVVPTRELAVQVEHEFKSITKGFSMHSACFIGGTSVRKDIERLRMPAHVVIGTPGRLTDLARQGALNFSRFTTLILDEFDRLLDMGFSKDIQFIVQAMRTRKQTILFSATEEKNQRKLIDKLLHRPVEVRVSNGKVTGDHIEQEIVRVGAGESKMQILL
;
A
#
# COMPACT_ATOMS: atom_id res chain seq x y z
N ARG A 1 -28.66 62.59 14.64
CA ARG A 1 -29.26 61.21 14.51
C ARG A 1 -28.93 60.70 13.12
N GLY A 2 -27.81 59.98 12.96
CA GLY A 2 -27.43 59.31 11.73
C GLY A 2 -27.91 57.84 11.79
N ARG A 3 -28.76 57.45 10.86
CA ARG A 3 -29.15 56.05 10.66
C ARG A 3 -27.99 55.34 9.94
N GLY A 4 -27.35 54.40 10.62
CA GLY A 4 -26.43 53.46 9.99
C GLY A 4 -27.18 52.50 9.06
N GLN A 5 -26.86 52.53 7.78
CA GLN A 5 -27.32 51.52 6.83
C GLN A 5 -26.49 50.25 7.09
N GLN A 6 -27.13 49.19 7.56
CA GLN A 6 -26.58 47.84 7.54
C GLN A 6 -26.55 47.37 6.09
N LEU A 7 -25.34 47.27 5.54
CA LEU A 7 -25.08 46.58 4.28
C LEU A 7 -25.21 45.06 4.55
N THR A 8 -26.39 44.52 4.31
CA THR A 8 -26.56 43.05 4.19
C THR A 8 -26.06 42.62 2.81
N SER A 9 -24.85 42.17 2.72
CA SER A 9 -24.37 41.49 1.51
C SER A 9 -25.07 40.14 1.45
N THR A 10 -26.10 40.02 0.65
CA THR A 10 -26.71 38.74 0.29
C THR A 10 -25.80 38.05 -0.74
N ILE A 11 -24.85 37.30 -0.24
CA ILE A 11 -24.10 36.38 -1.11
C ILE A 11 -25.04 35.22 -1.44
N ASP A 12 -25.37 35.06 -2.71
CA ASP A 12 -26.19 33.94 -3.18
C ASP A 12 -25.45 32.62 -2.92
N PRO A 13 -25.98 31.74 -2.04
CA PRO A 13 -25.32 30.45 -1.74
C PRO A 13 -25.20 29.53 -2.97
N LEU A 14 -26.02 29.74 -4.01
CA LEU A 14 -25.96 28.95 -5.25
C LEU A 14 -24.70 29.20 -6.08
N LEU A 15 -24.01 30.33 -5.85
CA LEU A 15 -22.71 30.63 -6.49
C LEU A 15 -21.59 29.68 -6.03
N PHE A 16 -21.75 29.03 -4.88
CA PHE A 16 -20.78 28.10 -4.32
C PHE A 16 -21.15 26.63 -4.53
N VAL A 17 -22.31 26.33 -5.09
CA VAL A 17 -22.77 24.97 -5.37
C VAL A 17 -22.42 24.62 -6.80
N LYS A 18 -21.29 23.98 -7.02
CA LYS A 18 -21.03 23.28 -8.28
C LYS A 18 -21.90 22.01 -8.30
N LYS A 19 -22.92 21.99 -9.16
CA LYS A 19 -23.66 20.75 -9.44
C LYS A 19 -22.67 19.68 -9.86
N ALA A 20 -22.67 18.55 -9.16
CA ALA A 20 -21.89 17.39 -9.57
C ALA A 20 -22.39 16.96 -10.96
N VAL A 21 -21.49 16.97 -11.91
CA VAL A 21 -21.75 16.37 -13.23
C VAL A 21 -21.58 14.88 -13.04
N PRO A 22 -22.57 14.03 -13.37
CA PRO A 22 -22.39 12.59 -13.33
C PRO A 22 -21.24 12.22 -14.26
N ILE A 23 -20.12 11.81 -13.68
CA ILE A 23 -19.01 11.24 -14.46
C ILE A 23 -19.41 9.79 -14.69
N THR A 24 -19.63 9.42 -15.94
CA THR A 24 -19.79 8.01 -16.30
C THR A 24 -18.45 7.32 -16.01
N GLU A 25 -18.37 6.60 -14.90
CA GLU A 25 -17.18 5.85 -14.53
C GLU A 25 -16.97 4.73 -15.55
N VAL A 26 -15.94 4.86 -16.35
CA VAL A 26 -15.42 3.72 -17.10
C VAL A 26 -14.64 2.88 -16.09
N ARG A 27 -15.28 1.87 -15.51
CA ARG A 27 -14.60 0.90 -14.64
C ARG A 27 -13.61 0.13 -15.48
N TYR A 28 -12.35 0.13 -15.04
CA TYR A 28 -11.36 -0.73 -15.65
C TYR A 28 -11.79 -2.19 -15.50
N GLU A 29 -11.91 -2.89 -16.61
CA GLU A 29 -12.03 -4.33 -16.64
C GLU A 29 -10.84 -4.93 -17.36
N SER A 30 -10.06 -5.76 -16.63
CA SER A 30 -8.99 -6.50 -17.29
C SER A 30 -9.56 -7.42 -18.37
N ALA A 31 -8.90 -7.45 -19.52
CA ALA A 31 -9.17 -8.42 -20.59
C ALA A 31 -8.70 -9.83 -20.18
N ARG A 32 -7.79 -9.95 -19.20
CA ARG A 32 -7.23 -11.22 -18.74
C ARG A 32 -8.01 -11.75 -17.55
N MET A 33 -8.18 -13.07 -17.49
CA MET A 33 -8.64 -13.79 -16.31
C MET A 33 -7.43 -14.16 -15.43
N ILE A 34 -7.66 -14.52 -14.16
CA ILE A 34 -6.58 -15.05 -13.30
C ILE A 34 -5.88 -16.26 -13.93
N ASN A 35 -6.64 -17.10 -14.64
CA ASN A 35 -6.08 -18.28 -15.33
C ASN A 35 -5.10 -17.91 -16.48
N ASP A 36 -5.23 -16.72 -17.06
CA ASP A 36 -4.41 -16.28 -18.18
C ASP A 36 -3.09 -15.62 -17.72
N LEU A 37 -2.94 -15.37 -16.41
CA LEU A 37 -1.74 -14.73 -15.90
C LEU A 37 -0.51 -15.64 -16.01
N PRO A 38 0.69 -15.11 -16.34
CA PRO A 38 1.92 -15.88 -16.45
C PRO A 38 2.52 -16.20 -15.06
N ILE A 39 1.76 -16.86 -14.21
CA ILE A 39 2.13 -17.23 -12.85
C ILE A 39 1.88 -18.74 -12.60
N ASP A 40 2.41 -19.24 -11.51
CA ASP A 40 2.29 -20.66 -11.11
C ASP A 40 0.81 -21.09 -10.97
N GLU A 41 0.48 -22.28 -11.45
CA GLU A 41 -0.89 -22.81 -11.46
C GLU A 41 -1.51 -22.96 -10.07
N LYS A 42 -0.69 -23.30 -9.08
CA LYS A 42 -1.15 -23.42 -7.69
C LYS A 42 -1.45 -22.05 -7.06
N ILE A 43 -0.71 -21.01 -7.45
CA ILE A 43 -1.05 -19.63 -7.08
C ILE A 43 -2.42 -19.26 -7.69
N LYS A 44 -2.64 -19.54 -8.98
CA LYS A 44 -3.94 -19.31 -9.65
C LYS A 44 -5.06 -20.00 -8.91
N ALA A 45 -4.91 -21.29 -8.60
CA ALA A 45 -5.90 -22.05 -7.86
C ALA A 45 -6.21 -21.44 -6.48
N ASN A 46 -5.20 -20.99 -5.74
CA ASN A 46 -5.38 -20.33 -4.46
C ASN A 46 -6.13 -18.99 -4.60
N LEU A 47 -5.81 -18.19 -5.62
CA LEU A 47 -6.49 -16.92 -5.91
C LEU A 47 -7.96 -17.16 -6.27
N ILE A 48 -8.25 -18.12 -7.15
CA ILE A 48 -9.61 -18.46 -7.56
C ILE A 48 -10.43 -18.96 -6.35
N SER A 49 -9.84 -19.78 -5.49
CA SER A 49 -10.51 -20.24 -4.26
C SER A 49 -10.88 -19.11 -3.30
N LYS A 50 -10.24 -17.95 -3.42
CA LYS A 50 -10.55 -16.70 -2.71
C LYS A 50 -11.58 -15.82 -3.43
N GLY A 51 -12.07 -16.23 -4.59
CA GLY A 51 -13.01 -15.46 -5.40
C GLY A 51 -12.38 -14.45 -6.37
N TYR A 52 -11.08 -14.53 -6.59
CA TYR A 52 -10.43 -13.71 -7.63
C TYR A 52 -10.79 -14.29 -9.01
N ILE A 53 -11.45 -13.48 -9.83
CA ILE A 53 -11.84 -13.85 -11.19
C ILE A 53 -10.92 -13.18 -12.20
N LYS A 54 -10.74 -11.87 -12.05
CA LYS A 54 -9.89 -11.02 -12.89
C LYS A 54 -8.89 -10.25 -12.01
N PRO A 55 -7.71 -9.91 -12.52
CA PRO A 55 -6.81 -9.01 -11.79
C PRO A 55 -7.43 -7.60 -11.74
N THR A 56 -7.18 -6.89 -10.66
CA THR A 56 -7.50 -5.46 -10.58
C THR A 56 -6.58 -4.67 -11.50
N GLU A 57 -6.91 -3.41 -11.79
CA GLU A 57 -6.11 -2.56 -12.68
C GLU A 57 -4.65 -2.45 -12.25
N ILE A 58 -4.39 -2.23 -10.95
CA ILE A 58 -3.03 -2.14 -10.44
C ILE A 58 -2.30 -3.49 -10.54
N GLN A 59 -2.96 -4.60 -10.30
CA GLN A 59 -2.39 -5.94 -10.43
C GLN A 59 -2.01 -6.23 -11.88
N ASP A 60 -2.91 -5.95 -12.82
CA ASP A 60 -2.70 -6.21 -14.23
C ASP A 60 -1.55 -5.38 -14.80
N LYS A 61 -1.53 -4.08 -14.52
CA LYS A 61 -0.52 -3.14 -15.03
C LYS A 61 0.88 -3.33 -14.43
N THR A 62 0.99 -3.88 -13.21
CA THR A 62 2.28 -4.01 -12.52
C THR A 62 2.92 -5.39 -12.65
N LEU A 63 2.14 -6.41 -13.01
CA LEU A 63 2.56 -7.81 -12.99
C LEU A 63 3.86 -8.05 -13.77
N GLU A 64 3.90 -7.67 -15.03
CA GLU A 64 5.04 -7.93 -15.92
C GLU A 64 6.31 -7.18 -15.49
N SER A 65 6.15 -5.92 -15.06
CA SER A 65 7.27 -5.13 -14.55
C SER A 65 7.90 -5.74 -13.29
N ILE A 66 7.08 -6.27 -12.38
CA ILE A 66 7.59 -6.93 -11.18
C ILE A 66 8.24 -8.27 -11.53
N LEU A 67 7.64 -9.05 -12.43
CA LEU A 67 8.20 -10.33 -12.88
C LEU A 67 9.56 -10.16 -13.57
N SER A 68 9.72 -9.11 -14.38
CA SER A 68 10.98 -8.80 -15.07
C SER A 68 12.10 -8.35 -14.12
N GLY A 69 11.78 -8.00 -12.87
CA GLY A 69 12.75 -7.51 -11.88
C GLY A 69 13.02 -6.02 -11.95
N ALA A 70 12.23 -5.25 -12.73
CA ALA A 70 12.34 -3.80 -12.77
C ALA A 70 11.90 -3.17 -11.44
N ASP A 71 12.50 -2.03 -11.08
CA ASP A 71 11.96 -1.20 -10.01
C ASP A 71 10.61 -0.64 -10.42
N LEU A 72 9.69 -0.53 -9.47
CA LEU A 72 8.31 -0.10 -9.72
C LEU A 72 7.88 0.99 -8.73
N MET A 73 7.19 1.98 -9.26
CA MET A 73 6.42 2.96 -8.49
C MET A 73 4.93 2.84 -8.87
N GLY A 74 4.12 2.35 -7.95
CA GLY A 74 2.67 2.21 -8.11
C GLY A 74 1.92 3.27 -7.29
N ILE A 75 1.16 4.14 -7.97
CA ILE A 75 0.27 5.10 -7.31
C ILE A 75 -1.16 4.60 -7.45
N ALA A 76 -1.74 4.19 -6.32
CA ALA A 76 -3.09 3.67 -6.26
C ALA A 76 -3.67 3.81 -4.84
N GLN A 77 -4.95 4.12 -4.73
CA GLN A 77 -5.65 4.26 -3.45
C GLN A 77 -5.73 2.94 -2.67
N THR A 78 -6.10 3.03 -1.39
CA THR A 78 -6.41 1.85 -0.57
C THR A 78 -7.61 1.09 -1.16
N GLY A 79 -7.60 -0.24 -1.03
CA GLY A 79 -8.69 -1.08 -1.57
C GLY A 79 -8.57 -1.43 -3.06
N THR A 80 -7.58 -0.92 -3.79
CA THR A 80 -7.38 -1.23 -5.22
C THR A 80 -6.71 -2.57 -5.49
N GLY A 81 -6.27 -3.29 -4.45
CA GLY A 81 -5.59 -4.58 -4.60
C GLY A 81 -4.06 -4.50 -4.65
N LYS A 82 -3.44 -3.44 -4.12
CA LYS A 82 -1.97 -3.24 -4.08
C LYS A 82 -1.23 -4.43 -3.46
N THR A 83 -1.74 -4.97 -2.35
CA THR A 83 -1.11 -6.11 -1.67
C THR A 83 -0.98 -7.32 -2.59
N GLY A 84 -2.02 -7.66 -3.33
CA GLY A 84 -1.96 -8.70 -4.36
C GLY A 84 -1.03 -8.33 -5.51
N ALA A 85 -1.00 -7.05 -5.90
CA ALA A 85 -0.19 -6.57 -7.01
C ALA A 85 1.31 -6.84 -6.83
N TYR A 86 1.82 -6.75 -5.60
CA TYR A 86 3.23 -7.10 -5.33
C TYR A 86 3.41 -8.53 -4.83
N LEU A 87 2.52 -9.09 -4.01
CA LEU A 87 2.70 -10.45 -3.47
C LEU A 87 2.63 -11.52 -4.55
N ILE A 88 1.65 -11.45 -5.46
CA ILE A 88 1.45 -12.48 -6.49
C ILE A 88 2.72 -12.70 -7.33
N PRO A 89 3.29 -11.67 -7.99
CA PRO A 89 4.50 -11.87 -8.80
C PRO A 89 5.74 -12.23 -8.00
N VAL A 90 5.93 -11.67 -6.78
CA VAL A 90 7.12 -12.00 -6.00
C VAL A 90 7.06 -13.42 -5.42
N ILE A 91 5.88 -13.92 -5.07
CA ILE A 91 5.69 -15.33 -4.66
C ILE A 91 5.98 -16.26 -5.84
N HIS A 92 5.50 -15.93 -7.05
CA HIS A 92 5.80 -16.69 -8.25
C HIS A 92 7.32 -16.79 -8.48
N LYS A 93 8.06 -15.69 -8.33
CA LYS A 93 9.53 -15.69 -8.43
C LYS A 93 10.20 -16.58 -7.36
N LEU A 94 9.67 -16.59 -6.13
CA LEU A 94 10.20 -17.43 -5.05
C LEU A 94 10.05 -18.93 -5.33
N ILE A 95 9.04 -19.36 -6.09
CA ILE A 95 8.83 -20.78 -6.44
C ILE A 95 10.04 -21.34 -7.18
N SER A 96 10.63 -20.57 -8.09
CA SER A 96 11.76 -21.00 -8.89
C SER A 96 13.10 -20.95 -8.14
N THR A 97 13.21 -20.12 -7.10
CA THR A 97 14.49 -19.84 -6.43
C THR A 97 14.60 -20.36 -5.00
N ASN A 98 13.47 -20.44 -4.30
CA ASN A 98 13.30 -20.91 -2.89
C ASN A 98 14.45 -20.59 -1.90
N PRO A 99 15.13 -19.43 -1.94
CA PRO A 99 16.07 -19.04 -0.90
C PRO A 99 15.36 -18.31 0.23
N ALA A 100 15.72 -18.63 1.47
CA ALA A 100 15.27 -17.92 2.64
C ALA A 100 15.74 -16.44 2.64
N PHE A 101 14.97 -15.54 3.23
CA PHE A 101 15.27 -14.12 3.39
C PHE A 101 15.53 -13.34 2.09
N GLN A 102 14.69 -13.54 1.09
CA GLN A 102 14.81 -12.79 -0.17
C GLN A 102 13.99 -11.50 -0.22
N ILE A 103 12.84 -11.47 0.39
CA ILE A 103 11.88 -10.38 0.26
C ILE A 103 11.67 -9.70 1.61
N LEU A 104 11.86 -8.39 1.63
CA LEU A 104 11.53 -7.53 2.76
C LEU A 104 10.35 -6.64 2.39
N VAL A 105 9.27 -6.74 3.16
CA VAL A 105 8.09 -5.86 3.04
C VAL A 105 8.05 -4.92 4.24
N VAL A 106 8.08 -3.64 3.97
CA VAL A 106 8.04 -2.57 4.97
C VAL A 106 6.72 -1.84 4.88
N VAL A 107 6.01 -1.78 5.98
CA VAL A 107 4.67 -1.18 6.08
C VAL A 107 4.59 -0.21 7.27
N PRO A 108 3.73 0.83 7.24
CA PRO A 108 3.67 1.85 8.27
C PRO A 108 3.10 1.35 9.61
N THR A 109 2.14 0.42 9.58
CA THR A 109 1.40 0.03 10.78
C THR A 109 1.48 -1.46 11.06
N ARG A 110 1.22 -1.82 12.32
CA ARG A 110 1.19 -3.21 12.79
C ARG A 110 0.06 -3.98 12.13
N GLU A 111 -1.08 -3.34 12.03
CA GLU A 111 -2.30 -3.89 11.45
C GLU A 111 -2.08 -4.26 9.98
N LEU A 112 -1.45 -3.37 9.21
CA LEU A 112 -1.13 -3.63 7.81
C LEU A 112 -0.09 -4.77 7.69
N ALA A 113 0.91 -4.84 8.58
CA ALA A 113 1.87 -5.94 8.58
C ALA A 113 1.18 -7.31 8.76
N VAL A 114 0.23 -7.39 9.69
CA VAL A 114 -0.56 -8.61 9.93
C VAL A 114 -1.46 -8.95 8.72
N GLN A 115 -2.07 -7.94 8.10
CA GLN A 115 -2.88 -8.12 6.89
C GLN A 115 -2.04 -8.66 5.72
N VAL A 116 -0.85 -8.10 5.49
CA VAL A 116 0.07 -8.57 4.46
C VAL A 116 0.54 -10.00 4.73
N GLU A 117 0.85 -10.34 5.99
CA GLU A 117 1.23 -11.70 6.37
C GLU A 117 0.08 -12.70 6.14
N HIS A 118 -1.14 -12.31 6.47
CA HIS A 118 -2.34 -13.13 6.23
C HIS A 118 -2.56 -13.36 4.73
N GLU A 119 -2.42 -12.31 3.92
CA GLU A 119 -2.55 -12.39 2.46
C GLU A 119 -1.48 -13.30 1.86
N PHE A 120 -0.20 -13.14 2.28
CA PHE A 120 0.88 -14.04 1.88
C PHE A 120 0.55 -15.51 2.18
N LYS A 121 0.13 -15.83 3.41
CA LYS A 121 -0.23 -17.18 3.83
C LYS A 121 -1.37 -17.77 3.01
N SER A 122 -2.34 -16.94 2.63
CA SER A 122 -3.47 -17.39 1.82
C SER A 122 -3.06 -17.71 0.38
N ILE A 123 -2.21 -16.89 -0.23
CA ILE A 123 -1.70 -17.11 -1.60
C ILE A 123 -0.75 -18.32 -1.62
N THR A 124 0.03 -18.52 -0.56
CA THR A 124 1.01 -19.61 -0.47
C THR A 124 0.46 -20.89 0.16
N LYS A 125 -0.86 -21.02 0.30
CA LYS A 125 -1.48 -22.22 0.85
C LYS A 125 -1.03 -23.48 0.10
N GLY A 126 -0.48 -24.46 0.85
CA GLY A 126 0.02 -25.70 0.29
C GLY A 126 1.42 -25.61 -0.34
N PHE A 127 2.11 -24.48 -0.25
CA PHE A 127 3.55 -24.36 -0.53
C PHE A 127 4.36 -24.45 0.76
N SER A 128 5.62 -24.94 0.67
CA SER A 128 6.57 -24.89 1.78
C SER A 128 7.23 -23.51 1.88
N MET A 129 6.41 -22.46 1.99
CA MET A 129 6.85 -21.07 2.11
C MET A 129 6.45 -20.48 3.45
N HIS A 130 7.39 -19.74 4.05
CA HIS A 130 7.21 -19.17 5.38
C HIS A 130 7.41 -17.66 5.34
N SER A 131 6.61 -16.96 6.15
CA SER A 131 6.76 -15.54 6.45
C SER A 131 7.15 -15.33 7.90
N ALA A 132 7.81 -14.21 8.18
CA ALA A 132 8.04 -13.71 9.53
C ALA A 132 7.58 -12.25 9.61
N CYS A 133 6.75 -11.93 10.60
CA CYS A 133 6.22 -10.59 10.81
C CYS A 133 6.81 -9.99 12.09
N PHE A 134 7.43 -8.80 11.97
CA PHE A 134 8.10 -8.09 13.07
C PHE A 134 7.51 -6.68 13.24
N ILE A 135 6.80 -6.49 14.34
CA ILE A 135 6.07 -5.26 14.66
C ILE A 135 6.42 -4.74 16.05
N GLY A 136 6.30 -3.43 16.25
CA GLY A 136 6.50 -2.84 17.57
C GLY A 136 5.50 -3.37 18.60
N GLY A 137 5.85 -3.31 19.89
CA GLY A 137 4.97 -3.75 21.00
C GLY A 137 4.99 -5.24 21.30
N THR A 138 5.68 -6.06 20.52
CA THR A 138 5.94 -7.47 20.81
C THR A 138 7.29 -7.64 21.51
N SER A 139 7.55 -8.83 22.09
CA SER A 139 8.83 -9.12 22.73
C SER A 139 9.95 -9.26 21.70
N VAL A 140 10.98 -8.41 21.80
CA VAL A 140 12.19 -8.47 20.95
C VAL A 140 12.86 -9.84 21.04
N ARG A 141 12.91 -10.44 22.23
CA ARG A 141 13.50 -11.76 22.44
C ARG A 141 12.78 -12.84 21.60
N LYS A 142 11.44 -12.82 21.58
CA LYS A 142 10.66 -13.75 20.74
C LYS A 142 10.91 -13.52 19.26
N ASP A 143 11.08 -12.27 18.85
CA ASP A 143 11.39 -11.94 17.45
C ASP A 143 12.77 -12.46 17.05
N ILE A 144 13.78 -12.33 17.92
CA ILE A 144 15.13 -12.89 17.70
C ILE A 144 15.08 -14.42 17.62
N GLU A 145 14.31 -15.08 18.48
CA GLU A 145 14.10 -16.53 18.41
C GLU A 145 13.45 -16.93 17.09
N ARG A 146 12.44 -16.17 16.62
CA ARG A 146 11.76 -16.41 15.35
C ARG A 146 12.67 -16.22 14.13
N LEU A 147 13.65 -15.30 14.18
CA LEU A 147 14.63 -15.09 13.13
C LEU A 147 15.60 -16.28 12.91
N ARG A 148 15.68 -17.22 13.85
CA ARG A 148 16.42 -18.48 13.67
C ARG A 148 15.74 -19.44 12.70
N MET A 149 14.43 -19.30 12.52
CA MET A 149 13.66 -20.06 11.55
C MET A 149 13.79 -19.42 10.16
N PRO A 150 14.00 -20.21 9.10
CA PRO A 150 14.05 -19.65 7.76
C PRO A 150 12.72 -19.04 7.36
N ALA A 151 12.77 -17.85 6.75
CA ALA A 151 11.61 -17.19 6.18
C ALA A 151 11.94 -16.70 4.76
N HIS A 152 10.99 -16.85 3.84
CA HIS A 152 11.12 -16.39 2.46
C HIS A 152 10.74 -14.92 2.32
N VAL A 153 9.83 -14.47 3.18
CA VAL A 153 9.35 -13.10 3.24
C VAL A 153 9.39 -12.61 4.68
N VAL A 154 10.04 -11.49 4.91
CA VAL A 154 10.02 -10.77 6.18
C VAL A 154 9.16 -9.53 5.99
N ILE A 155 8.20 -9.34 6.88
CA ILE A 155 7.26 -8.23 6.88
C ILE A 155 7.43 -7.46 8.19
N GLY A 156 7.39 -6.13 8.16
CA GLY A 156 7.44 -5.42 9.44
C GLY A 156 7.33 -3.92 9.34
N THR A 157 7.25 -3.30 10.52
CA THR A 157 7.30 -1.84 10.65
C THR A 157 8.76 -1.36 10.75
N PRO A 158 9.10 -0.19 10.17
CA PRO A 158 10.50 0.26 10.06
C PRO A 158 11.27 0.22 11.38
N GLY A 159 10.72 0.81 12.45
CA GLY A 159 11.41 0.88 13.74
C GLY A 159 11.77 -0.50 14.32
N ARG A 160 10.87 -1.51 14.21
CA ARG A 160 11.18 -2.85 14.71
C ARG A 160 12.22 -3.56 13.84
N LEU A 161 12.16 -3.39 12.54
CA LEU A 161 13.13 -3.98 11.63
C LEU A 161 14.53 -3.41 11.84
N THR A 162 14.64 -2.09 12.03
CA THR A 162 15.92 -1.42 12.34
C THR A 162 16.44 -1.79 13.71
N ASP A 163 15.58 -1.94 14.71
CA ASP A 163 15.94 -2.42 16.04
C ASP A 163 16.59 -3.82 16.00
N LEU A 164 15.97 -4.76 15.30
CA LEU A 164 16.48 -6.12 15.14
C LEU A 164 17.81 -6.14 14.37
N ALA A 165 17.97 -5.24 13.39
CA ALA A 165 19.20 -5.12 12.63
C ALA A 165 20.34 -4.52 13.49
N ARG A 166 20.07 -3.48 14.28
CA ARG A 166 21.05 -2.87 15.20
C ARG A 166 21.52 -3.84 16.29
N GLN A 167 20.66 -4.78 16.70
CA GLN A 167 21.02 -5.87 17.62
C GLN A 167 21.73 -7.04 16.91
N GLY A 168 22.02 -6.94 15.60
CA GLY A 168 22.70 -7.97 14.81
C GLY A 168 21.84 -9.22 14.55
N ALA A 169 20.56 -9.20 14.91
CA ALA A 169 19.66 -10.33 14.73
C ALA A 169 19.11 -10.43 13.30
N LEU A 170 18.87 -9.30 12.64
CA LEU A 170 18.36 -9.21 11.26
C LEU A 170 19.45 -8.65 10.35
N ASN A 171 19.85 -9.42 9.33
CA ASN A 171 20.85 -8.98 8.35
C ASN A 171 20.16 -8.58 7.03
N PHE A 172 20.11 -7.29 6.74
CA PHE A 172 19.47 -6.77 5.53
C PHE A 172 20.20 -7.15 4.24
N SER A 173 21.48 -7.51 4.27
CA SER A 173 22.20 -7.97 3.06
C SER A 173 21.68 -9.32 2.51
N ARG A 174 20.78 -10.00 3.20
CA ARG A 174 20.15 -11.24 2.71
C ARG A 174 18.94 -10.99 1.80
N PHE A 175 18.42 -9.76 1.78
CA PHE A 175 17.23 -9.42 1.00
C PHE A 175 17.63 -8.85 -0.36
N THR A 176 17.02 -9.38 -1.41
CA THR A 176 17.25 -8.93 -2.79
C THR A 176 16.11 -8.07 -3.32
N THR A 177 14.92 -8.21 -2.74
CA THR A 177 13.73 -7.43 -3.12
C THR A 177 13.21 -6.66 -1.91
N LEU A 178 13.02 -5.35 -2.08
CA LEU A 178 12.40 -4.46 -1.10
C LEU A 178 11.03 -4.03 -1.60
N ILE A 179 10.03 -4.15 -0.74
CA ILE A 179 8.68 -3.64 -0.97
C ILE A 179 8.37 -2.58 0.10
N LEU A 180 8.01 -1.39 -0.33
CA LEU A 180 7.55 -0.29 0.51
C LEU A 180 6.06 -0.06 0.21
N ASP A 181 5.18 -0.44 1.12
CA ASP A 181 3.74 -0.25 0.95
C ASP A 181 3.24 0.93 1.81
N GLU A 182 2.25 1.66 1.31
CA GLU A 182 1.77 2.92 1.88
C GLU A 182 2.93 3.90 2.19
N PHE A 183 3.75 4.17 1.15
CA PHE A 183 4.99 4.95 1.31
C PHE A 183 4.74 6.37 1.81
N ASP A 184 3.70 7.04 1.34
CA ASP A 184 3.25 8.33 1.85
C ASP A 184 3.06 8.28 3.38
N ARG A 185 2.35 7.29 3.87
CA ARG A 185 2.07 7.10 5.28
C ARG A 185 3.33 6.73 6.08
N LEU A 186 4.25 5.96 5.49
CA LEU A 186 5.57 5.71 6.09
C LEU A 186 6.32 7.02 6.36
N LEU A 187 6.26 7.96 5.44
CA LEU A 187 6.91 9.27 5.59
C LEU A 187 6.19 10.16 6.60
N ASP A 188 4.86 10.20 6.56
CA ASP A 188 4.03 10.97 7.50
C ASP A 188 4.26 10.55 8.95
N MET A 189 4.49 9.26 9.18
CA MET A 189 4.84 8.71 10.50
C MET A 189 6.31 8.91 10.90
N GLY A 190 7.11 9.59 10.07
CA GLY A 190 8.49 9.95 10.39
C GLY A 190 9.53 8.86 10.15
N PHE A 191 9.19 7.77 9.46
CA PHE A 191 10.11 6.63 9.22
C PHE A 191 11.15 6.84 8.13
N SER A 192 11.30 8.07 7.63
CA SER A 192 12.26 8.37 6.55
C SER A 192 13.70 7.92 6.85
N LYS A 193 14.17 8.10 8.09
CA LYS A 193 15.52 7.69 8.52
C LYS A 193 15.66 6.17 8.57
N ASP A 194 14.65 5.48 9.06
CA ASP A 194 14.66 4.01 9.14
C ASP A 194 14.65 3.38 7.74
N ILE A 195 13.85 3.93 6.82
CA ILE A 195 13.82 3.49 5.42
C ILE A 195 15.18 3.68 4.77
N GLN A 196 15.82 4.84 4.94
CA GLN A 196 17.16 5.09 4.40
C GLN A 196 18.19 4.11 4.98
N PHE A 197 18.14 3.83 6.29
CA PHE A 197 19.00 2.85 6.94
C PHE A 197 18.81 1.45 6.35
N ILE A 198 17.55 0.99 6.20
CA ILE A 198 17.22 -0.31 5.59
C ILE A 198 17.80 -0.40 4.19
N VAL A 199 17.55 0.60 3.36
CA VAL A 199 17.99 0.64 1.96
C VAL A 199 19.51 0.60 1.84
N GLN A 200 20.23 1.37 2.67
CA GLN A 200 21.71 1.38 2.68
C GLN A 200 22.28 0.04 3.15
N ALA A 201 21.61 -0.64 4.06
CA ALA A 201 22.04 -1.93 4.58
C ALA A 201 21.73 -3.11 3.63
N MET A 202 20.80 -2.96 2.70
CA MET A 202 20.44 -3.95 1.67
C MET A 202 21.41 -3.93 0.47
N ARG A 203 22.67 -4.30 0.70
CA ARG A 203 23.74 -4.22 -0.31
C ARG A 203 23.52 -5.14 -1.51
N THR A 204 22.73 -6.19 -1.37
CA THR A 204 22.40 -7.18 -2.42
C THR A 204 21.08 -6.90 -3.11
N ARG A 205 20.46 -5.77 -2.80
CA ARG A 205 19.16 -5.38 -3.37
C ARG A 205 19.24 -5.26 -4.89
N LYS A 206 18.32 -5.96 -5.56
CA LYS A 206 18.18 -6.00 -7.03
C LYS A 206 16.91 -5.32 -7.52
N GLN A 207 15.88 -5.26 -6.66
CA GLN A 207 14.57 -4.71 -7.03
C GLN A 207 13.96 -3.95 -5.86
N THR A 208 13.37 -2.80 -6.16
CA THR A 208 12.53 -2.04 -5.22
C THR A 208 11.14 -1.81 -5.80
N ILE A 209 10.12 -2.16 -5.03
CA ILE A 209 8.72 -1.99 -5.38
C ILE A 209 8.12 -1.01 -4.36
N LEU A 210 7.63 0.13 -4.81
CA LEU A 210 7.07 1.17 -3.97
C LEU A 210 5.61 1.40 -4.34
N PHE A 211 4.72 1.28 -3.37
CA PHE A 211 3.32 1.65 -3.51
C PHE A 211 2.97 2.82 -2.59
N SER A 212 2.21 3.78 -3.13
CA SER A 212 1.72 4.95 -2.41
C SER A 212 0.29 5.29 -2.86
N ALA A 213 -0.50 5.93 -1.99
CA ALA A 213 -1.80 6.47 -2.39
C ALA A 213 -1.64 7.85 -3.04
N THR A 214 -0.62 8.59 -2.64
CA THR A 214 -0.33 9.95 -3.11
C THR A 214 1.13 10.08 -3.52
N GLU A 215 1.43 11.12 -4.31
CA GLU A 215 2.79 11.51 -4.65
C GLU A 215 2.94 13.02 -4.41
N GLU A 216 3.65 13.38 -3.37
CA GLU A 216 3.98 14.78 -3.09
C GLU A 216 5.35 15.16 -3.63
N LYS A 217 5.53 16.43 -4.03
CA LYS A 217 6.80 16.91 -4.60
C LYS A 217 8.01 16.76 -3.66
N ASN A 218 7.81 16.88 -2.35
CA ASN A 218 8.82 16.69 -1.31
C ASN A 218 9.25 15.25 -1.15
N GLN A 219 8.37 14.29 -1.46
CA GLN A 219 8.67 12.85 -1.41
C GLN A 219 9.49 12.39 -2.62
N ARG A 220 9.34 13.07 -3.78
CA ARG A 220 10.01 12.70 -5.05
C ARG A 220 11.51 12.58 -4.92
N LYS A 221 12.17 13.53 -4.25
CA LYS A 221 13.63 13.47 -4.02
C LYS A 221 14.10 12.21 -3.29
N LEU A 222 13.29 11.70 -2.38
CA LEU A 222 13.59 10.45 -1.67
C LEU A 222 13.31 9.25 -2.58
N ILE A 223 12.18 9.25 -3.27
CA ILE A 223 11.81 8.20 -4.23
C ILE A 223 12.91 8.00 -5.27
N ASP A 224 13.44 9.08 -5.87
CA ASP A 224 14.50 9.05 -6.88
C ASP A 224 15.82 8.46 -6.34
N LYS A 225 16.05 8.53 -5.02
CA LYS A 225 17.19 7.86 -4.36
C LYS A 225 16.95 6.38 -4.06
N LEU A 226 15.69 5.98 -3.91
CA LEU A 226 15.30 4.64 -3.55
C LEU A 226 15.14 3.72 -4.77
N LEU A 227 14.67 4.29 -5.89
CA LEU A 227 14.32 3.56 -7.11
C LEU A 227 15.34 3.87 -8.23
N HIS A 228 15.65 2.85 -9.02
CA HIS A 228 16.51 2.98 -10.20
C HIS A 228 15.68 2.80 -11.48
N ARG A 229 15.47 3.88 -12.23
CA ARG A 229 14.67 3.89 -13.48
C ARG A 229 13.36 3.11 -13.34
N PRO A 230 12.49 3.47 -12.39
CA PRO A 230 11.30 2.69 -12.12
C PRO A 230 10.29 2.75 -13.26
N VAL A 231 9.54 1.66 -13.43
CA VAL A 231 8.27 1.70 -14.17
C VAL A 231 7.24 2.39 -13.28
N GLU A 232 6.67 3.48 -13.76
CA GLU A 232 5.62 4.21 -13.03
C GLU A 232 4.24 3.76 -13.50
N VAL A 233 3.42 3.28 -12.59
CA VAL A 233 2.03 2.88 -12.84
C VAL A 233 1.12 3.71 -11.96
N ARG A 234 0.18 4.41 -12.59
CA ARG A 234 -0.84 5.20 -11.92
C ARG A 234 -2.21 4.64 -12.19
N VAL A 235 -2.94 4.35 -11.13
CA VAL A 235 -4.34 3.96 -11.18
C VAL A 235 -5.12 5.06 -10.49
N SER A 236 -5.82 5.86 -11.30
CA SER A 236 -6.80 6.81 -10.80
C SER A 236 -8.14 6.08 -10.72
N ASN A 237 -8.62 5.81 -9.53
CA ASN A 237 -10.06 5.66 -9.41
C ASN A 237 -10.63 7.01 -9.86
N GLY A 238 -11.44 7.02 -10.90
CA GLY A 238 -12.27 8.16 -11.20
C GLY A 238 -12.79 8.64 -9.85
N LYS A 239 -12.85 9.94 -9.57
CA LYS A 239 -13.16 10.51 -8.26
C LYS A 239 -14.31 9.74 -7.61
N VAL A 240 -14.01 8.74 -6.82
CA VAL A 240 -14.98 8.12 -5.93
C VAL A 240 -15.10 9.06 -4.74
N THR A 241 -15.81 10.15 -4.95
CA THR A 241 -16.61 10.69 -3.85
C THR A 241 -17.55 9.54 -3.55
N GLY A 242 -17.44 8.96 -2.35
CA GLY A 242 -18.11 7.73 -2.01
C GLY A 242 -19.59 7.76 -2.40
N ASP A 243 -19.93 7.10 -3.51
CA ASP A 243 -21.32 6.92 -3.97
C ASP A 243 -22.20 6.21 -2.92
N HIS A 244 -21.58 5.75 -1.84
CA HIS A 244 -22.23 5.15 -0.67
C HIS A 244 -22.30 6.09 0.54
N ILE A 245 -21.81 7.35 0.43
CA ILE A 245 -21.91 8.34 1.49
C ILE A 245 -23.01 9.34 1.08
N GLU A 246 -24.18 9.17 1.62
CA GLU A 246 -25.25 10.16 1.54
C GLU A 246 -24.81 11.40 2.30
N GLN A 247 -24.66 12.53 1.63
CA GLN A 247 -24.26 13.79 2.23
C GLN A 247 -25.45 14.76 2.22
N GLU A 248 -25.91 15.15 3.39
CA GLU A 248 -26.96 16.15 3.55
C GLU A 248 -26.38 17.46 4.10
N ILE A 249 -26.73 18.58 3.50
CA ILE A 249 -26.38 19.90 4.00
C ILE A 249 -27.52 20.41 4.87
N VAL A 250 -27.35 20.32 6.18
CA VAL A 250 -28.30 20.87 7.13
C VAL A 250 -27.91 22.32 7.43
N ARG A 251 -28.84 23.27 7.18
CA ARG A 251 -28.66 24.69 7.50
C ARG A 251 -29.15 24.94 8.89
N VAL A 252 -28.28 25.47 9.75
CA VAL A 252 -28.62 25.87 11.13
C VAL A 252 -29.00 27.34 11.13
N GLY A 253 -30.22 27.66 11.55
CA GLY A 253 -30.69 29.02 11.67
C GLY A 253 -30.06 29.78 12.85
N ALA A 254 -30.12 31.11 12.82
CA ALA A 254 -29.64 31.93 13.93
C ALA A 254 -30.50 31.65 15.19
N GLY A 255 -29.90 30.99 16.18
CA GLY A 255 -30.59 30.60 17.45
C GLY A 255 -30.80 29.09 17.61
N GLU A 256 -30.53 28.28 16.60
CA GLU A 256 -30.62 26.84 16.71
C GLU A 256 -29.28 26.21 17.16
N SER A 257 -29.35 25.22 18.03
CA SER A 257 -28.16 24.48 18.47
C SER A 257 -27.77 23.40 17.48
N LYS A 258 -26.53 23.40 17.01
CA LYS A 258 -25.98 22.34 16.14
C LYS A 258 -26.18 20.94 16.73
N MET A 259 -26.14 20.80 18.05
CA MET A 259 -26.35 19.53 18.75
C MET A 259 -27.81 19.03 18.68
N GLN A 260 -28.81 19.93 18.56
CA GLN A 260 -30.19 19.51 18.42
C GLN A 260 -30.57 19.04 17.03
N ILE A 261 -29.75 19.34 16.03
CA ILE A 261 -29.95 18.92 14.63
C ILE A 261 -29.22 17.61 14.33
N LEU A 262 -28.21 17.23 15.14
CA LEU A 262 -27.46 16.01 15.00
C LEU A 262 -28.01 14.81 15.79
N LEU A 263 -29.03 15.02 16.62
CA LEU A 263 -29.79 14.04 17.39
C LEU A 263 -31.13 13.72 16.71
#